data_bf9d9203a6b56b83ec3836fd3b1f9d55
#
_entry.id   bf9d9203a6b56b83ec3836fd3b1f9d55
#
_cell.length_a   1.000
_cell.length_b   1.000
_cell.length_c   1.000
_cell.angle_alpha   90.00
_cell.angle_beta   90.00
_cell.angle_gamma   90.00
#
_symmetry.space_group_name_H-M   'P 1'
#
loop_
_entity.id
_entity.type
_entity.pdbx_description
1 polymer ?
#
loop_
_entity_poly.entity_id
_entity_poly.type
_entity_poly.pdbx_seq_one_letter_code
_entity_poly.pdbx_strand_id
1 'polypeptide(L)'
;LIPGTEEYTFERFVVGSSNKFAHAAARAVADNPGHSYNPLYIYGESGLGKTHLLYAIANSIHQNKPGLSVVYVKGDTFTNELIQAIREGRNQEFRDKYRSADIFLMDDVQFVAGRGSTQEEMFHTFNTLYEAKRQIVFTSDRPPKEMLRLDDRLKTRFEWGLLADIQPPDYETRMAIIKNKSIRCLLYTS
;
A
#
# COMPACT_ATOMS: atom_id res chain seq x y z
N LEU A 1 4.89 7.83 -11.73
CA LEU A 1 4.65 8.80 -10.65
C LEU A 1 3.16 9.01 -10.44
N ILE A 2 2.71 9.01 -9.18
CA ILE A 2 1.32 9.29 -8.82
C ILE A 2 1.18 10.80 -8.70
N PRO A 3 0.34 11.47 -9.52
CA PRO A 3 0.23 12.93 -9.49
C PRO A 3 -0.19 13.46 -8.12
N GLY A 4 0.43 14.56 -7.68
CA GLY A 4 0.09 15.21 -6.41
C GLY A 4 0.66 14.53 -5.15
N THR A 5 1.56 13.56 -5.31
CA THR A 5 2.11 12.80 -4.19
C THR A 5 3.62 12.99 -4.02
N GLU A 6 4.22 13.90 -4.74
CA GLU A 6 5.67 14.13 -4.79
C GLU A 6 6.26 14.48 -3.42
N GLU A 7 5.47 15.05 -2.54
CA GLU A 7 5.90 15.42 -1.19
C GLU A 7 5.93 14.23 -0.22
N TYR A 8 5.29 13.11 -0.55
CA TYR A 8 5.23 11.94 0.34
C TYR A 8 6.43 11.04 0.10
N THR A 9 7.55 11.42 0.69
CA THR A 9 8.82 10.69 0.61
C THR A 9 9.16 10.05 1.94
N PHE A 10 10.12 9.10 1.94
CA PHE A 10 10.62 8.52 3.20
C PHE A 10 11.26 9.58 4.09
N GLU A 11 11.98 10.53 3.50
CA GLU A 11 12.68 11.59 4.21
C GLU A 11 11.73 12.55 4.94
N ARG A 12 10.53 12.75 4.39
CA ARG A 12 9.51 13.62 4.98
C ARG A 12 8.57 12.90 5.93
N PHE A 13 8.68 11.58 6.03
CA PHE A 13 7.92 10.80 7.00
C PHE A 13 8.53 10.98 8.38
N VAL A 14 7.70 11.38 9.36
CA VAL A 14 8.16 11.57 10.74
C VAL A 14 8.23 10.21 11.41
N VAL A 15 9.45 9.76 11.72
CA VAL A 15 9.71 8.45 12.33
C VAL A 15 9.74 8.58 13.84
N GLY A 16 9.03 7.69 14.52
CA GLY A 16 9.04 7.56 15.97
C GLY A 16 8.93 6.10 16.38
N SER A 17 8.89 5.82 17.67
CA SER A 17 8.83 4.46 18.20
C SER A 17 7.61 3.68 17.70
N SER A 18 6.51 4.39 17.43
CA SER A 18 5.23 3.77 17.02
C SER A 18 5.19 3.33 15.56
N ASN A 19 6.08 3.81 14.70
CA ASN A 19 6.04 3.56 13.26
C ASN A 19 7.39 3.21 12.63
N LYS A 20 8.47 3.22 13.41
CA LYS A 20 9.83 2.99 12.86
C LYS A 20 9.97 1.63 12.17
N PHE A 21 9.29 0.62 12.67
CA PHE A 21 9.35 -0.72 12.09
C PHE A 21 8.70 -0.74 10.69
N ALA A 22 7.49 -0.17 10.57
CA ALA A 22 6.78 -0.08 9.30
C ALA A 22 7.56 0.78 8.29
N HIS A 23 8.14 1.89 8.74
CA HIS A 23 8.98 2.76 7.92
C HIS A 23 10.20 1.99 7.38
N ALA A 24 10.91 1.27 8.25
CA ALA A 24 12.08 0.49 7.85
C ALA A 24 11.72 -0.63 6.87
N ALA A 25 10.59 -1.32 7.11
CA ALA A 25 10.11 -2.37 6.22
C ALA A 25 9.73 -1.83 4.83
N ALA A 26 9.04 -0.70 4.78
CA ALA A 26 8.67 -0.04 3.53
C ALA A 26 9.92 0.40 2.75
N ARG A 27 10.91 0.92 3.44
CA ARG A 27 12.19 1.31 2.85
C ARG A 27 12.93 0.12 2.26
N ALA A 28 12.99 -0.99 2.99
CA ALA A 28 13.61 -2.23 2.51
C ALA A 28 12.93 -2.74 1.23
N VAL A 29 11.60 -2.68 1.18
CA VAL A 29 10.82 -3.05 0.00
C VAL A 29 11.15 -2.15 -1.19
N ALA A 30 11.24 -0.84 -0.98
CA ALA A 30 11.57 0.10 -2.05
C ALA A 30 13.02 -0.11 -2.57
N ASP A 31 13.95 -0.47 -1.69
CA ASP A 31 15.33 -0.69 -2.06
C ASP A 31 15.53 -1.99 -2.85
N ASN A 32 14.76 -3.04 -2.53
CA ASN A 32 14.90 -4.35 -3.16
C ASN A 32 13.53 -5.03 -3.38
N PRO A 33 12.73 -4.52 -4.33
CA PRO A 33 11.38 -5.03 -4.56
C PRO A 33 11.34 -6.51 -4.91
N GLY A 34 10.41 -7.24 -4.29
CA GLY A 34 10.20 -8.66 -4.52
C GLY A 34 11.13 -9.58 -3.74
N HIS A 35 12.16 -9.06 -3.08
CA HIS A 35 13.21 -9.87 -2.43
C HIS A 35 13.34 -9.67 -0.92
N SER A 36 12.80 -8.58 -0.36
CA SER A 36 12.88 -8.32 1.08
C SER A 36 11.68 -8.90 1.83
N TYR A 37 10.53 -8.27 1.70
CA TYR A 37 9.28 -8.67 2.35
C TYR A 37 8.18 -8.69 1.30
N ASN A 38 7.67 -9.87 0.98
CA ASN A 38 6.64 -9.99 -0.03
C ASN A 38 5.59 -11.04 0.36
N PRO A 39 4.35 -10.63 0.60
CA PRO A 39 3.87 -9.25 0.63
C PRO A 39 4.31 -8.50 1.88
N LEU A 40 4.30 -7.18 1.85
CA LEU A 40 4.36 -6.33 3.03
C LEU A 40 2.93 -5.88 3.34
N TYR A 41 2.48 -6.09 4.57
CA TYR A 41 1.14 -5.71 5.02
C TYR A 41 1.28 -4.74 6.19
N ILE A 42 0.87 -3.49 5.98
CA ILE A 42 0.97 -2.42 6.97
C ILE A 42 -0.42 -2.13 7.51
N TYR A 43 -0.60 -2.22 8.83
CA TYR A 43 -1.91 -1.98 9.43
C TYR A 43 -1.83 -1.06 10.63
N GLY A 44 -2.94 -0.42 10.93
CA GLY A 44 -3.12 0.52 12.03
C GLY A 44 -4.32 1.40 11.78
N GLU A 45 -4.72 2.16 12.80
CA GLU A 45 -5.84 3.07 12.72
C GLU A 45 -5.68 4.08 11.59
N SER A 46 -6.78 4.67 11.12
CA SER A 46 -6.76 5.69 10.08
C SER A 46 -5.93 6.91 10.48
N GLY A 47 -5.26 7.52 9.51
CA GLY A 47 -4.54 8.77 9.74
C GLY A 47 -3.14 8.63 10.32
N LEU A 48 -2.59 7.41 10.39
CA LEU A 48 -1.27 7.16 10.99
C LEU A 48 -0.11 7.13 9.99
N GLY A 49 -0.36 7.45 8.71
CA GLY A 49 0.70 7.57 7.71
C GLY A 49 0.89 6.35 6.81
N LYS A 50 -0.05 5.39 6.81
CA LYS A 50 0.04 4.21 5.94
C LYS A 50 0.07 4.59 4.46
N THR A 51 -0.81 5.47 4.04
CA THR A 51 -0.85 5.97 2.66
C THR A 51 0.44 6.69 2.29
N HIS A 52 0.98 7.50 3.19
CA HIS A 52 2.28 8.15 3.00
C HIS A 52 3.38 7.12 2.69
N LEU A 53 3.42 6.02 3.42
CA LEU A 53 4.42 4.98 3.18
C LEU A 53 4.27 4.33 1.81
N LEU A 54 3.04 4.10 1.33
CA LEU A 54 2.82 3.60 -0.04
C LEU A 54 3.33 4.59 -1.08
N TYR A 55 3.01 5.87 -0.94
CA TYR A 55 3.49 6.90 -1.85
C TYR A 55 5.01 7.04 -1.78
N ALA A 56 5.60 6.90 -0.59
CA ALA A 56 7.05 6.94 -0.42
C ALA A 56 7.73 5.80 -1.17
N ILE A 57 7.16 4.60 -1.13
CA ILE A 57 7.64 3.46 -1.93
C ILE A 57 7.57 3.81 -3.42
N ALA A 58 6.42 4.29 -3.90
CA ALA A 58 6.22 4.65 -5.30
C ALA A 58 7.21 5.73 -5.76
N ASN A 59 7.39 6.78 -4.96
CA ASN A 59 8.33 7.87 -5.28
C ASN A 59 9.78 7.39 -5.30
N SER A 60 10.18 6.55 -4.36
CA SER A 60 11.52 5.99 -4.31
C SER A 60 11.80 5.10 -5.53
N ILE A 61 10.87 4.25 -5.92
CA ILE A 61 10.98 3.41 -7.12
C ILE A 61 11.08 4.27 -8.37
N HIS A 62 10.22 5.28 -8.50
CA HIS A 62 10.24 6.19 -9.64
C HIS A 62 11.58 6.90 -9.78
N GLN A 63 12.17 7.33 -8.67
CA GLN A 63 13.43 8.05 -8.66
C GLN A 63 14.63 7.13 -8.91
N ASN A 64 14.66 5.96 -8.28
CA ASN A 64 15.85 5.09 -8.24
C ASN A 64 15.78 3.91 -9.21
N LYS A 65 14.59 3.51 -9.62
CA LYS A 65 14.33 2.37 -10.50
C LYS A 65 13.25 2.70 -11.54
N PRO A 66 13.49 3.73 -12.40
CA PRO A 66 12.43 4.26 -13.26
C PRO A 66 11.93 3.28 -14.32
N GLY A 67 12.65 2.19 -14.56
CA GLY A 67 12.22 1.13 -15.48
C GLY A 67 11.15 0.20 -14.92
N LEU A 68 10.86 0.26 -13.61
CA LEU A 68 9.85 -0.59 -12.99
C LEU A 68 8.49 0.10 -12.99
N SER A 69 7.45 -0.66 -13.31
CA SER A 69 6.07 -0.17 -13.29
C SER A 69 5.49 -0.27 -11.88
N VAL A 70 4.89 0.81 -11.41
CA VAL A 70 4.22 0.88 -10.12
C VAL A 70 2.74 1.10 -10.35
N VAL A 71 1.90 0.27 -9.77
CA VAL A 71 0.44 0.45 -9.77
C VAL A 71 -0.01 0.66 -8.33
N TYR A 72 -0.68 1.78 -8.11
CA TYR A 72 -1.32 2.12 -6.84
C TYR A 72 -2.84 2.12 -7.03
N VAL A 73 -3.55 1.48 -6.12
CA VAL A 73 -5.02 1.46 -6.14
C VAL A 73 -5.54 1.34 -4.71
N LYS A 74 -6.67 1.98 -4.44
CA LYS A 74 -7.43 1.75 -3.20
C LYS A 74 -8.33 0.53 -3.35
N GLY A 75 -8.60 -0.15 -2.24
CA GLY A 75 -9.43 -1.36 -2.26
C GLY A 75 -10.83 -1.14 -2.84
N ASP A 76 -11.49 -0.03 -2.51
CA ASP A 76 -12.80 0.33 -3.06
C ASP A 76 -12.73 0.67 -4.56
N THR A 77 -11.70 1.38 -4.97
CA THR A 77 -11.47 1.71 -6.39
C THR A 77 -11.23 0.44 -7.21
N PHE A 78 -10.43 -0.49 -6.70
CA PHE A 78 -10.20 -1.79 -7.34
C PHE A 78 -11.52 -2.53 -7.56
N THR A 79 -12.37 -2.57 -6.55
CA THR A 79 -13.70 -3.20 -6.64
C THR A 79 -14.57 -2.53 -7.71
N ASN A 80 -14.62 -1.20 -7.72
CA ASN A 80 -15.43 -0.46 -8.68
C ASN A 80 -14.92 -0.62 -10.11
N GLU A 81 -13.60 -0.61 -10.31
CA GLU A 81 -13.00 -0.86 -11.63
C GLU A 81 -13.31 -2.27 -12.13
N LEU A 82 -13.28 -3.26 -11.25
CA LEU A 82 -13.61 -4.64 -11.61
C LEU A 82 -15.07 -4.75 -12.06
N ILE A 83 -16.01 -4.18 -11.30
CA ILE A 83 -17.42 -4.17 -11.63
C ILE A 83 -17.64 -3.53 -13.02
N GLN A 84 -17.01 -2.39 -13.26
CA GLN A 84 -17.11 -1.68 -14.53
C GLN A 84 -16.53 -2.50 -15.68
N ALA A 85 -15.37 -3.13 -15.48
CA ALA A 85 -14.72 -3.96 -16.48
C ALA A 85 -15.61 -5.16 -16.86
N ILE A 86 -16.23 -5.80 -15.88
CA ILE A 86 -17.16 -6.92 -16.12
C ILE A 86 -18.36 -6.45 -16.94
N ARG A 87 -18.95 -5.32 -16.58
CA ARG A 87 -20.11 -4.76 -17.32
C ARG A 87 -19.78 -4.44 -18.78
N GLU A 88 -18.57 -3.95 -19.03
CA GLU A 88 -18.13 -3.52 -20.36
C GLU A 88 -17.40 -4.61 -21.15
N GLY A 89 -17.25 -5.82 -20.60
CA GLY A 89 -16.51 -6.91 -21.24
C GLY A 89 -15.01 -6.64 -21.36
N ARG A 90 -14.43 -5.84 -20.46
CA ARG A 90 -13.01 -5.46 -20.47
C ARG A 90 -12.21 -6.14 -19.36
N ASN A 91 -12.56 -7.36 -19.02
CA ASN A 91 -11.88 -8.11 -17.94
C ASN A 91 -10.39 -8.28 -18.21
N GLN A 92 -10.03 -8.51 -19.49
CA GLN A 92 -8.63 -8.72 -19.85
C GLN A 92 -7.78 -7.46 -19.66
N GLU A 93 -8.31 -6.28 -20.01
CA GLU A 93 -7.64 -5.01 -19.77
C GLU A 93 -7.41 -4.78 -18.29
N PHE A 94 -8.40 -5.09 -17.45
CA PHE A 94 -8.29 -4.99 -16.00
C PHE A 94 -7.17 -5.90 -15.47
N ARG A 95 -7.15 -7.15 -15.90
CA ARG A 95 -6.13 -8.12 -15.49
C ARG A 95 -4.74 -7.71 -15.96
N ASP A 96 -4.60 -7.24 -17.18
CA ASP A 96 -3.34 -6.79 -17.74
C ASP A 96 -2.79 -5.61 -16.94
N LYS A 97 -3.64 -4.67 -16.56
CA LYS A 97 -3.25 -3.51 -15.77
C LYS A 97 -2.62 -3.90 -14.43
N TYR A 98 -3.25 -4.83 -13.70
CA TYR A 98 -2.82 -5.16 -12.35
C TYR A 98 -1.81 -6.30 -12.29
N ARG A 99 -1.97 -7.32 -13.13
CA ARG A 99 -1.11 -8.51 -13.10
C ARG A 99 0.23 -8.33 -13.80
N SER A 100 0.44 -7.25 -14.52
CA SER A 100 1.71 -6.92 -15.17
C SER A 100 2.56 -5.91 -14.37
N ALA A 101 2.07 -5.43 -13.24
CA ALA A 101 2.79 -4.48 -12.41
C ALA A 101 4.07 -5.09 -11.83
N ASP A 102 5.15 -4.32 -11.79
CA ASP A 102 6.36 -4.73 -11.07
C ASP A 102 6.20 -4.52 -9.57
N ILE A 103 5.51 -3.46 -9.18
CA ILE A 103 5.16 -3.16 -7.80
C ILE A 103 3.66 -2.87 -7.74
N PHE A 104 2.93 -3.66 -6.95
CA PHE A 104 1.49 -3.52 -6.73
C PHE A 104 1.24 -3.01 -5.33
N LEU A 105 0.69 -1.80 -5.21
CA LEU A 105 0.39 -1.13 -3.95
C LEU A 105 -1.13 -1.01 -3.81
N MET A 106 -1.72 -1.71 -2.86
CA MET A 106 -3.15 -1.58 -2.57
C MET A 106 -3.36 -0.95 -1.20
N ASP A 107 -3.97 0.22 -1.21
CA ASP A 107 -4.33 0.97 -0.02
C ASP A 107 -5.72 0.56 0.47
N ASP A 108 -5.90 0.50 1.79
CA ASP A 108 -7.19 0.22 2.41
C ASP A 108 -7.82 -1.10 1.90
N VAL A 109 -7.08 -2.19 2.00
CA VAL A 109 -7.53 -3.50 1.51
C VAL A 109 -8.76 -4.03 2.26
N GLN A 110 -9.08 -3.49 3.45
CA GLN A 110 -10.30 -3.85 4.19
C GLN A 110 -11.58 -3.62 3.37
N PHE A 111 -11.55 -2.74 2.37
CA PHE A 111 -12.72 -2.46 1.54
C PHE A 111 -13.04 -3.57 0.53
N VAL A 112 -12.17 -4.56 0.35
CA VAL A 112 -12.51 -5.74 -0.47
C VAL A 112 -13.23 -6.82 0.33
N ALA A 113 -13.23 -6.73 1.65
CA ALA A 113 -13.94 -7.67 2.52
C ALA A 113 -15.44 -7.68 2.20
N GLY A 114 -16.05 -8.85 2.18
CA GLY A 114 -17.46 -8.99 1.85
C GLY A 114 -17.80 -8.88 0.36
N ARG A 115 -16.82 -8.71 -0.50
CA ARG A 115 -16.98 -8.58 -1.96
C ARG A 115 -16.45 -9.83 -2.65
N GLY A 116 -17.31 -10.85 -2.82
CA GLY A 116 -16.89 -12.18 -3.29
C GLY A 116 -16.13 -12.17 -4.63
N SER A 117 -16.66 -11.49 -5.65
CA SER A 117 -16.01 -11.41 -6.96
C SER A 117 -14.68 -10.66 -6.89
N THR A 118 -14.60 -9.62 -6.09
CA THR A 118 -13.39 -8.83 -5.89
C THR A 118 -12.32 -9.66 -5.18
N GLN A 119 -12.71 -10.43 -4.17
CA GLN A 119 -11.78 -11.31 -3.46
C GLN A 119 -11.21 -12.40 -4.36
N GLU A 120 -12.04 -12.99 -5.22
CA GLU A 120 -11.60 -13.98 -6.20
C GLU A 120 -10.58 -13.39 -7.17
N GLU A 121 -10.84 -12.21 -7.72
CA GLU A 121 -9.91 -11.52 -8.62
C GLU A 121 -8.63 -11.13 -7.89
N MET A 122 -8.72 -10.65 -6.66
CA MET A 122 -7.56 -10.32 -5.82
C MET A 122 -6.70 -11.56 -5.56
N PHE A 123 -7.33 -12.69 -5.30
CA PHE A 123 -6.63 -13.96 -5.08
C PHE A 123 -5.79 -14.35 -6.31
N HIS A 124 -6.37 -14.29 -7.50
CA HIS A 124 -5.65 -14.62 -8.73
C HIS A 124 -4.57 -13.59 -9.08
N THR A 125 -4.84 -12.32 -8.87
CA THR A 125 -3.86 -11.24 -9.06
C THR A 125 -2.67 -11.44 -8.12
N PHE A 126 -2.93 -11.71 -6.85
CA PHE A 126 -1.89 -12.00 -5.87
C PHE A 126 -1.00 -13.17 -6.32
N ASN A 127 -1.61 -14.28 -6.69
CA ASN A 127 -0.87 -15.46 -7.10
C ASN A 127 0.02 -15.20 -8.32
N THR A 128 -0.50 -14.51 -9.33
CA THR A 128 0.26 -14.15 -10.53
C THR A 128 1.48 -13.29 -10.18
N LEU A 129 1.28 -12.27 -9.38
CA LEU A 129 2.35 -11.35 -8.97
C LEU A 129 3.38 -12.05 -8.07
N TYR A 130 2.91 -12.81 -7.11
CA TYR A 130 3.78 -13.49 -6.15
C TYR A 130 4.68 -14.53 -6.84
N GLU A 131 4.11 -15.34 -7.71
CA GLU A 131 4.85 -16.37 -8.47
C GLU A 131 5.89 -15.75 -9.39
N ALA A 132 5.60 -14.56 -9.93
CA ALA A 132 6.54 -13.80 -10.77
C ALA A 132 7.55 -12.99 -9.94
N LYS A 133 7.56 -13.13 -8.63
CA LYS A 133 8.44 -12.39 -7.70
C LYS A 133 8.26 -10.88 -7.79
N ARG A 134 7.04 -10.44 -8.08
CA ARG A 134 6.69 -9.02 -8.09
C ARG A 134 6.34 -8.56 -6.68
N GLN A 135 6.65 -7.31 -6.36
CA GLN A 135 6.40 -6.79 -5.03
C GLN A 135 4.92 -6.45 -4.83
N ILE A 136 4.37 -6.90 -3.70
CA ILE A 136 3.00 -6.62 -3.29
C ILE A 136 3.04 -5.93 -1.93
N VAL A 137 2.32 -4.82 -1.78
CA VAL A 137 2.18 -4.11 -0.51
C VAL A 137 0.70 -3.79 -0.28
N PHE A 138 0.23 -4.09 0.92
CA PHE A 138 -1.13 -3.76 1.37
C PHE A 138 -1.09 -2.82 2.55
N THR A 139 -2.10 -1.97 2.66
CA THR A 139 -2.43 -1.30 3.92
C THR A 139 -3.84 -1.67 4.36
N SER A 140 -4.09 -1.60 5.66
CA SER A 140 -5.40 -1.87 6.24
C SER A 140 -5.56 -1.15 7.57
N ASP A 141 -6.81 -1.00 8.02
CA ASP A 141 -7.11 -0.48 9.36
C ASP A 141 -6.95 -1.55 10.45
N ARG A 142 -6.76 -2.83 10.08
CA ARG A 142 -6.65 -3.95 11.02
C ARG A 142 -5.82 -5.09 10.44
N PRO A 143 -5.28 -5.99 11.29
CA PRO A 143 -4.56 -7.16 10.79
C PRO A 143 -5.51 -8.16 10.08
N PRO A 144 -4.98 -9.05 9.23
CA PRO A 144 -5.82 -9.99 8.49
C PRO A 144 -6.73 -10.84 9.37
N LYS A 145 -6.26 -11.25 10.56
CA LYS A 145 -7.03 -12.10 11.50
C LYS A 145 -8.32 -11.44 11.98
N GLU A 146 -8.33 -10.10 12.08
CA GLU A 146 -9.47 -9.33 12.55
C GLU A 146 -10.41 -8.93 11.42
N MET A 147 -10.08 -9.27 10.19
CA MET A 147 -10.88 -8.91 9.03
C MET A 147 -12.01 -9.91 8.83
N LEU A 148 -13.21 -9.53 9.27
CA LEU A 148 -14.41 -10.34 9.07
C LEU A 148 -14.78 -10.33 7.59
N ARG A 149 -15.42 -11.40 7.12
CA ARG A 149 -15.91 -11.52 5.73
C ARG A 149 -14.80 -11.49 4.67
N LEU A 150 -13.58 -11.79 5.06
CA LEU A 150 -12.46 -12.00 4.16
C LEU A 150 -12.24 -13.51 3.95
N ASP A 151 -12.05 -13.91 2.72
CA ASP A 151 -11.74 -15.30 2.34
C ASP A 151 -10.47 -15.76 3.06
N ASP A 152 -10.50 -16.98 3.62
CA ASP A 152 -9.36 -17.51 4.37
C ASP A 152 -8.11 -17.67 3.52
N ARG A 153 -8.26 -17.95 2.22
CA ARG A 153 -7.13 -17.99 1.29
C ARG A 153 -6.42 -16.66 1.20
N LEU A 154 -7.17 -15.56 1.17
CA LEU A 154 -6.59 -14.21 1.17
C LEU A 154 -5.94 -13.88 2.49
N LYS A 155 -6.57 -14.20 3.64
CA LYS A 155 -5.96 -13.99 4.96
C LYS A 155 -4.59 -14.67 5.03
N THR A 156 -4.51 -15.92 4.61
CA THR A 156 -3.28 -16.68 4.59
C THR A 156 -2.21 -16.00 3.75
N ARG A 157 -2.58 -15.53 2.56
CA ARG A 157 -1.63 -14.87 1.65
C ARG A 157 -1.17 -13.52 2.17
N PHE A 158 -2.04 -12.74 2.78
CA PHE A 158 -1.67 -11.47 3.39
C PHE A 158 -0.63 -11.65 4.50
N GLU A 159 -0.62 -12.80 5.15
CA GLU A 159 0.30 -13.15 6.23
C GLU A 159 1.60 -13.81 5.74
N TRP A 160 1.75 -14.08 4.44
CA TRP A 160 2.91 -14.81 3.91
C TRP A 160 4.24 -14.08 4.05
N GLY A 161 4.22 -12.76 4.02
CA GLY A 161 5.42 -11.94 4.16
C GLY A 161 5.52 -11.32 5.54
N LEU A 162 5.56 -10.00 5.61
CA LEU A 162 5.72 -9.27 6.86
C LEU A 162 4.45 -8.49 7.20
N LEU A 163 4.01 -8.63 8.44
CA LEU A 163 2.97 -7.79 9.03
C LEU A 163 3.65 -6.70 9.85
N ALA A 164 3.40 -5.44 9.52
CA ALA A 164 3.98 -4.30 10.22
C ALA A 164 2.86 -3.40 10.74
N ASP A 165 2.78 -3.23 12.05
CA ASP A 165 1.77 -2.37 12.66
C ASP A 165 2.30 -0.94 12.83
N ILE A 166 1.36 0.01 12.81
CA ILE A 166 1.62 1.40 13.19
C ILE A 166 0.68 1.72 14.34
N GLN A 167 1.26 2.17 15.46
CA GLN A 167 0.51 2.59 16.63
C GLN A 167 0.31 4.11 16.62
N PRO A 168 -0.65 4.65 17.41
CA PRO A 168 -0.75 6.10 17.60
C PRO A 168 0.58 6.68 18.07
N PRO A 169 1.02 7.83 17.54
CA PRO A 169 2.31 8.40 17.85
C PRO A 169 2.38 8.87 19.30
N ASP A 170 3.59 8.84 19.87
CA ASP A 170 3.86 9.45 21.17
C ASP A 170 3.81 10.98 21.07
N TYR A 171 3.96 11.66 22.22
CA TYR A 171 3.89 13.10 22.28
C TYR A 171 4.96 13.78 21.40
N GLU A 172 6.19 13.32 21.46
CA GLU A 172 7.30 13.90 20.68
C GLU A 172 7.07 13.76 19.17
N THR A 173 6.63 12.59 18.73
CA THR A 173 6.31 12.34 17.32
C THR A 173 5.14 13.19 16.85
N ARG A 174 4.08 13.35 17.68
CA ARG A 174 2.96 14.25 17.36
C ARG A 174 3.42 15.69 17.17
N MET A 175 4.27 16.17 18.07
CA MET A 175 4.79 17.54 17.97
C MET A 175 5.63 17.73 16.71
N ALA A 176 6.44 16.75 16.34
CA ALA A 176 7.24 16.78 15.11
C ALA A 176 6.35 16.81 13.85
N ILE A 177 5.26 16.04 13.82
CA ILE A 177 4.29 16.05 12.72
C ILE A 177 3.64 17.43 12.59
N ILE A 178 3.19 18.02 13.70
CA ILE A 178 2.57 19.33 13.72
C ILE A 178 3.54 20.40 13.22
N LYS A 179 4.77 20.40 13.69
CA LYS A 179 5.81 21.34 13.24
C LYS A 179 6.07 21.23 11.74
N ASN A 180 6.18 20.02 11.22
CA ASN A 180 6.43 19.77 9.81
C ASN A 180 5.29 20.30 8.92
N LYS A 181 4.05 20.06 9.33
CA LYS A 181 2.87 20.60 8.63
C LYS A 181 2.81 22.12 8.70
N SER A 182 3.11 22.72 9.84
CA SER A 182 3.13 24.18 10.01
C SER A 182 4.18 24.85 9.13
N ILE A 183 5.38 24.30 9.05
CA ILE A 183 6.44 24.78 8.17
C ILE A 183 6.01 24.72 6.70
N ARG A 184 5.38 23.64 6.28
CA ARG A 184 4.84 23.51 4.91
C ARG A 184 3.79 24.57 4.62
N CYS A 185 2.85 24.79 5.52
CA CYS A 185 1.83 25.84 5.37
C CYS A 185 2.46 27.22 5.21
N LEU A 186 3.48 27.56 6.01
CA LEU A 186 4.20 28.82 5.92
C LEU A 186 4.92 28.99 4.58
N LEU A 187 5.51 27.92 4.04
CA LEU A 187 6.18 27.93 2.75
C LEU A 187 5.22 28.13 1.58
N TYR A 188 3.99 27.64 1.70
CA TYR A 188 2.98 27.79 0.66
C TYR A 188 2.19 29.10 0.73
N THR A 189 2.20 29.78 1.87
CA THR A 189 1.50 31.07 2.06
C THR A 189 2.41 32.29 1.88
N SER A 190 3.70 32.12 1.81
CA SER A 190 4.67 33.17 1.51
C SER A 190 5.06 33.18 0.04
#